data_0a96c6b2f4e2153d97457fd384aec328
#
_entry.id   0a96c6b2f4e2153d97457fd384aec328
#
_cell.length_a   1.000
_cell.length_b   1.000
_cell.length_c   1.000
_cell.angle_alpha   90.00
_cell.angle_beta   90.00
_cell.angle_gamma   90.00
#
_symmetry.space_group_name_H-M   'P 1'
#
loop_
_entity.id
_entity.type
_entity.pdbx_description
1 polymer ?
#
loop_
_entity_poly.entity_id
_entity_poly.type
_entity_poly.pdbx_seq_one_letter_code
_entity_poly.pdbx_strand_id
1 'polypeptide(L)'
;MRYRLRAILLAFLTVAALCARAAEPAKPVINPPPTAKDWADLARLPDWSGVWNPKITDQDAQARTNMPPWNPKAAELVRFQLAEERAGRPPPLFVNCLPEAMPSWMLVTHNAMEILFTPGRVTMLGESDGNRLRRIYTDGRPHPDDPDPTFHGHSIGHWEGDTLVVDTVGVRPQAFVAVSEAAGVPNNGDMRIIERIHLADKDVLHVDLEITAPKILTKPWKTTRIFFRQRARKFDIVEGVCLEGYFAERTDKDGNAVFVPIPHAVGGNRVPPE
;
A
#
# COMPACT_ATOMS: atom_id res chain seq x y z
N MET A 1 -26.41 -69.38 23.08
CA MET A 1 -26.18 -68.55 21.85
C MET A 1 -26.93 -67.20 21.81
N ARG A 2 -27.77 -66.87 22.81
CA ARG A 2 -28.54 -65.61 22.86
C ARG A 2 -27.89 -64.43 23.60
N TYR A 3 -26.83 -64.66 24.38
CA TYR A 3 -26.18 -63.60 25.19
C TYR A 3 -25.00 -62.86 24.42
N ARG A 4 -24.47 -63.48 23.39
CA ARG A 4 -23.34 -62.87 22.62
C ARG A 4 -23.83 -61.83 21.58
N LEU A 5 -25.10 -61.90 21.14
CA LEU A 5 -25.64 -60.92 20.21
C LEU A 5 -26.05 -59.59 20.84
N ARG A 6 -26.40 -59.61 22.15
CA ARG A 6 -26.78 -58.34 22.84
C ARG A 6 -25.58 -57.47 23.22
N ALA A 7 -24.41 -58.06 23.47
CA ALA A 7 -23.21 -57.30 23.79
C ALA A 7 -22.60 -56.58 22.56
N ILE A 8 -22.77 -57.14 21.36
CA ILE A 8 -22.27 -56.54 20.13
C ILE A 8 -23.16 -55.35 19.67
N LEU A 9 -24.47 -55.38 19.90
CA LEU A 9 -25.37 -54.28 19.60
C LEU A 9 -25.17 -53.05 20.51
N LEU A 10 -24.83 -53.25 21.78
CA LEU A 10 -24.55 -52.13 22.70
C LEU A 10 -23.18 -51.47 22.41
N ALA A 11 -22.19 -52.24 21.91
CA ALA A 11 -20.90 -51.66 21.55
C ALA A 11 -20.94 -50.77 20.29
N PHE A 12 -21.84 -51.09 19.34
CA PHE A 12 -22.04 -50.26 18.13
C PHE A 12 -22.83 -48.98 18.40
N LEU A 13 -23.72 -48.95 19.38
CA LEU A 13 -24.46 -47.75 19.75
C LEU A 13 -23.62 -46.72 20.53
N THR A 14 -22.58 -47.15 21.24
CA THR A 14 -21.69 -46.25 21.98
C THR A 14 -20.62 -45.62 21.10
N VAL A 15 -20.21 -46.24 19.99
CA VAL A 15 -19.24 -45.67 19.03
C VAL A 15 -19.91 -44.64 18.11
N ALA A 16 -21.18 -44.79 17.79
CA ALA A 16 -21.90 -43.81 16.94
C ALA A 16 -22.24 -42.49 17.69
N ALA A 17 -22.25 -42.49 19.04
CA ALA A 17 -22.51 -41.29 19.83
C ALA A 17 -21.27 -40.36 20.02
N LEU A 18 -20.04 -40.80 19.65
CA LEU A 18 -18.83 -40.00 19.79
C LEU A 18 -18.47 -39.18 18.52
N CYS A 19 -19.13 -39.39 17.40
CA CYS A 19 -18.75 -38.72 16.14
C CYS A 19 -19.60 -37.54 15.72
N ALA A 20 -20.55 -37.10 16.52
CA ALA A 20 -21.48 -36.00 16.19
C ALA A 20 -21.38 -34.84 17.19
N ARG A 21 -20.18 -34.43 17.55
CA ARG A 21 -20.01 -33.08 18.05
C ARG A 21 -19.77 -32.18 16.81
N ALA A 22 -20.87 -31.72 16.20
CA ALA A 22 -20.80 -30.64 15.25
C ALA A 22 -20.03 -29.50 15.92
N ALA A 23 -18.92 -29.06 15.32
CA ALA A 23 -18.21 -27.88 15.77
C ALA A 23 -19.24 -26.75 15.86
N GLU A 24 -19.42 -26.17 17.06
CA GLU A 24 -20.23 -24.95 17.18
C GLU A 24 -19.73 -23.95 16.13
N PRO A 25 -20.61 -23.33 15.34
CA PRO A 25 -20.20 -22.32 14.40
C PRO A 25 -19.41 -21.25 15.17
N ALA A 26 -18.19 -20.98 14.70
CA ALA A 26 -17.33 -19.98 15.30
C ALA A 26 -18.12 -18.68 15.44
N LYS A 27 -18.17 -18.12 16.65
CA LYS A 27 -18.85 -16.83 16.87
C LYS A 27 -18.21 -15.81 15.95
N PRO A 28 -18.99 -14.99 15.23
CA PRO A 28 -18.45 -13.98 14.35
C PRO A 28 -17.53 -13.05 15.14
N VAL A 29 -16.32 -12.83 14.63
CA VAL A 29 -15.40 -11.84 15.20
C VAL A 29 -15.96 -10.46 14.84
N ILE A 30 -16.44 -9.73 15.84
CA ILE A 30 -16.89 -8.34 15.68
C ILE A 30 -15.85 -7.41 16.29
N ASN A 31 -15.60 -6.29 15.62
CA ASN A 31 -14.80 -5.21 16.21
C ASN A 31 -15.65 -4.51 17.28
N PRO A 32 -15.24 -4.49 18.54
CA PRO A 32 -15.96 -3.76 19.56
C PRO A 32 -15.90 -2.25 19.29
N PRO A 33 -16.91 -1.47 19.67
CA PRO A 33 -16.84 -0.02 19.55
C PRO A 33 -15.71 0.51 20.44
N PRO A 34 -14.97 1.55 20.00
CA PRO A 34 -13.93 2.16 20.80
C PRO A 34 -14.48 2.73 22.11
N THR A 35 -13.72 2.58 23.18
CA THR A 35 -14.06 3.13 24.50
C THR A 35 -13.56 4.58 24.62
N ALA A 36 -14.04 5.30 25.65
CA ALA A 36 -13.53 6.62 25.98
C ALA A 36 -12.00 6.62 26.27
N LYS A 37 -11.49 5.49 26.81
CA LYS A 37 -10.05 5.31 27.03
C LYS A 37 -9.28 5.24 25.70
N ASP A 38 -9.78 4.51 24.73
CA ASP A 38 -9.10 4.37 23.42
C ASP A 38 -8.97 5.72 22.71
N TRP A 39 -10.01 6.57 22.82
CA TRP A 39 -9.93 7.96 22.31
C TRP A 39 -8.98 8.83 23.11
N ALA A 40 -8.93 8.69 24.45
CA ALA A 40 -7.98 9.44 25.27
C ALA A 40 -6.53 9.02 25.03
N ASP A 41 -6.28 7.75 24.70
CA ASP A 41 -4.94 7.26 24.40
C ASP A 41 -4.41 7.86 23.07
N LEU A 42 -5.26 8.11 22.08
CA LEU A 42 -4.86 8.81 20.84
C LEU A 42 -4.32 10.21 21.10
N ALA A 43 -4.86 10.93 22.08
CA ALA A 43 -4.41 12.28 22.43
C ALA A 43 -2.98 12.33 23.00
N ARG A 44 -2.37 11.18 23.31
CA ARG A 44 -0.98 11.06 23.78
C ARG A 44 0.00 10.79 22.63
N LEU A 45 -0.49 10.46 21.45
CA LEU A 45 0.33 10.21 20.29
C LEU A 45 0.84 11.53 19.70
N PRO A 46 1.96 11.51 18.94
CA PRO A 46 2.45 12.68 18.26
C PRO A 46 1.39 13.27 17.32
N ASP A 47 1.29 14.59 17.25
CA ASP A 47 0.39 15.27 16.33
C ASP A 47 0.91 15.15 14.89
N TRP A 48 0.30 14.25 14.12
CA TRP A 48 0.53 14.11 12.68
C TRP A 48 -0.61 14.69 11.84
N SER A 49 -1.49 15.44 12.43
CA SER A 49 -2.60 16.06 11.71
C SER A 49 -2.14 16.99 10.60
N GLY A 50 -2.95 17.11 9.54
CA GLY A 50 -2.72 17.97 8.40
C GLY A 50 -2.19 17.27 7.16
N VAL A 51 -1.90 18.07 6.16
CA VAL A 51 -1.47 17.63 4.83
C VAL A 51 0.05 17.60 4.77
N TRP A 52 0.61 16.54 4.24
CA TRP A 52 2.03 16.28 4.13
C TRP A 52 2.46 16.17 2.68
N ASN A 53 3.41 17.01 2.25
CA ASN A 53 3.97 16.97 0.91
C ASN A 53 5.35 16.29 0.93
N PRO A 54 5.63 15.39 -0.03
CA PRO A 54 6.93 14.75 -0.13
C PRO A 54 8.02 15.75 -0.50
N LYS A 55 9.22 15.54 0.01
CA LYS A 55 10.43 16.24 -0.43
C LYS A 55 10.93 15.63 -1.73
N ILE A 56 10.61 16.26 -2.85
CA ILE A 56 10.91 15.75 -4.20
C ILE A 56 12.40 15.53 -4.43
N THR A 57 13.25 16.41 -3.89
CA THR A 57 14.73 16.29 -4.06
C THR A 57 15.31 15.00 -3.48
N ASP A 58 14.63 14.35 -2.50
CA ASP A 58 15.06 13.06 -1.97
C ASP A 58 14.82 11.94 -2.98
N GLN A 59 13.69 12.01 -3.70
CA GLN A 59 13.35 11.03 -4.73
C GLN A 59 14.39 11.04 -5.82
N ASP A 60 14.73 12.21 -6.34
CA ASP A 60 15.77 12.39 -7.38
C ASP A 60 17.13 11.90 -6.90
N ALA A 61 17.43 12.08 -5.62
CA ALA A 61 18.69 11.63 -5.04
C ALA A 61 18.80 10.11 -4.95
N GLN A 62 17.70 9.39 -4.71
CA GLN A 62 17.72 7.92 -4.57
C GLN A 62 18.30 7.23 -5.81
N ALA A 63 17.85 7.63 -7.00
CA ALA A 63 18.33 7.06 -8.24
C ALA A 63 19.83 7.28 -8.49
N ARG A 64 20.45 8.24 -7.80
CA ARG A 64 21.88 8.57 -7.94
C ARG A 64 22.75 8.06 -6.81
N THR A 65 22.28 8.17 -5.58
CA THR A 65 23.12 7.98 -4.38
C THR A 65 22.71 6.80 -3.51
N ASN A 66 21.49 6.30 -3.66
CA ASN A 66 20.97 5.18 -2.88
C ASN A 66 20.13 4.22 -3.74
N MET A 67 20.70 3.81 -4.87
CA MET A 67 20.04 2.85 -5.76
C MET A 67 19.75 1.53 -5.02
N PRO A 68 18.54 0.95 -5.17
CA PRO A 68 18.27 -0.37 -4.63
C PRO A 68 19.30 -1.41 -5.12
N PRO A 69 19.68 -2.36 -4.29
CA PRO A 69 20.64 -3.42 -4.66
C PRO A 69 19.97 -4.45 -5.56
N TRP A 70 19.64 -4.03 -6.79
CA TRP A 70 18.99 -4.85 -7.80
C TRP A 70 19.75 -6.13 -8.12
N ASN A 71 19.04 -7.22 -8.38
CA ASN A 71 19.64 -8.37 -9.04
C ASN A 71 20.02 -8.00 -10.50
N PRO A 72 20.86 -8.79 -11.20
CA PRO A 72 21.34 -8.44 -12.52
C PRO A 72 20.24 -8.11 -13.53
N LYS A 73 19.14 -8.88 -13.55
CA LYS A 73 18.01 -8.69 -14.46
C LYS A 73 17.25 -7.38 -14.18
N ALA A 74 16.97 -7.10 -12.92
CA ALA A 74 16.31 -5.88 -12.50
C ALA A 74 17.22 -4.65 -12.78
N ALA A 75 18.52 -4.75 -12.51
CA ALA A 75 19.48 -3.69 -12.76
C ALA A 75 19.58 -3.32 -14.25
N GLU A 76 19.51 -4.30 -15.14
CA GLU A 76 19.51 -4.07 -16.59
C GLU A 76 18.28 -3.29 -17.03
N LEU A 77 17.10 -3.72 -16.59
CA LEU A 77 15.83 -3.05 -16.88
C LEU A 77 15.80 -1.61 -16.37
N VAL A 78 16.18 -1.38 -15.11
CA VAL A 78 16.20 -0.02 -14.51
C VAL A 78 17.20 0.89 -15.23
N ARG A 79 18.38 0.39 -15.61
CA ARG A 79 19.35 1.18 -16.41
C ARG A 79 18.77 1.60 -17.75
N PHE A 80 18.07 0.70 -18.44
CA PHE A 80 17.39 1.01 -19.69
C PHE A 80 16.34 2.09 -19.50
N GLN A 81 15.44 1.91 -18.52
CA GLN A 81 14.36 2.86 -18.20
C GLN A 81 14.90 4.26 -17.87
N LEU A 82 15.92 4.36 -17.00
CA LEU A 82 16.57 5.63 -16.66
C LEU A 82 17.28 6.27 -17.87
N ALA A 83 17.78 5.48 -18.82
CA ALA A 83 18.36 6.02 -20.06
C ALA A 83 17.28 6.59 -20.98
N GLU A 84 16.14 5.92 -21.13
CA GLU A 84 14.99 6.41 -21.88
C GLU A 84 14.38 7.68 -21.26
N GLU A 85 14.24 7.71 -19.93
CA GLU A 85 13.78 8.90 -19.20
C GLU A 85 14.68 10.10 -19.47
N ARG A 86 16.01 9.94 -19.37
CA ARG A 86 16.97 11.00 -19.70
C ARG A 86 16.93 11.43 -21.17
N ALA A 87 16.54 10.54 -22.06
CA ALA A 87 16.39 10.84 -23.50
C ALA A 87 15.02 11.49 -23.83
N GLY A 88 14.20 11.80 -22.83
CA GLY A 88 12.86 12.39 -23.01
C GLY A 88 11.82 11.40 -23.53
N ARG A 89 12.03 10.11 -23.35
CA ARG A 89 11.10 9.02 -23.70
C ARG A 89 10.81 8.15 -22.51
N PRO A 90 10.28 8.71 -21.38
CA PRO A 90 10.08 7.97 -20.15
C PRO A 90 9.12 6.81 -20.38
N PRO A 91 9.48 5.56 -20.00
CA PRO A 91 8.54 4.45 -20.00
C PRO A 91 7.45 4.70 -18.95
N PRO A 92 6.18 4.56 -19.27
CA PRO A 92 5.12 4.72 -18.28
C PRO A 92 5.06 3.49 -17.37
N LEU A 93 5.30 3.65 -16.07
CA LEU A 93 5.15 2.56 -15.08
C LEU A 93 3.70 2.43 -14.58
N PHE A 94 3.04 3.56 -14.39
CA PHE A 94 1.71 3.65 -13.77
C PHE A 94 0.65 3.99 -14.82
N VAL A 95 0.37 3.04 -15.71
CA VAL A 95 -0.63 3.17 -16.78
C VAL A 95 -1.92 2.43 -16.43
N ASN A 96 -3.00 2.74 -17.14
CA ASN A 96 -4.30 2.09 -16.98
C ASN A 96 -4.86 2.19 -15.55
N CYS A 97 -4.70 3.35 -14.94
CA CYS A 97 -5.11 3.60 -13.56
C CYS A 97 -4.48 2.64 -12.53
N LEU A 98 -3.31 2.06 -12.84
CA LEU A 98 -2.56 1.31 -11.85
C LEU A 98 -2.08 2.26 -10.76
N PRO A 99 -2.36 1.97 -9.49
CA PRO A 99 -1.89 2.79 -8.39
C PRO A 99 -0.38 2.67 -8.23
N GLU A 100 0.24 3.71 -7.69
CA GLU A 100 1.66 3.69 -7.31
C GLU A 100 1.98 2.51 -6.36
N ALA A 101 1.04 2.08 -5.56
CA ALA A 101 1.15 0.95 -4.65
C ALA A 101 2.27 1.11 -3.59
N MET A 102 2.35 0.20 -2.62
CA MET A 102 3.52 0.12 -1.73
C MET A 102 4.64 -0.69 -2.40
N PRO A 103 5.90 -0.27 -2.31
CA PRO A 103 6.42 0.91 -1.61
C PRO A 103 6.45 2.19 -2.46
N SER A 104 6.13 2.12 -3.76
CA SER A 104 6.30 3.25 -4.68
C SER A 104 5.52 4.49 -4.25
N TRP A 105 4.34 4.32 -3.65
CA TRP A 105 3.60 5.44 -3.06
C TRP A 105 4.40 6.23 -2.03
N MET A 106 5.26 5.59 -1.24
CA MET A 106 6.19 6.31 -0.36
C MET A 106 7.45 6.77 -1.08
N LEU A 107 7.87 6.08 -2.13
CA LEU A 107 9.18 6.30 -2.76
C LEU A 107 9.16 7.41 -3.81
N VAL A 108 8.14 7.47 -4.66
CA VAL A 108 8.16 8.30 -5.87
C VAL A 108 6.96 9.23 -6.02
N THR A 109 5.96 9.16 -5.15
CA THR A 109 4.81 10.08 -5.24
C THR A 109 5.24 11.54 -5.14
N HIS A 110 4.62 12.38 -5.93
CA HIS A 110 4.74 13.84 -5.86
C HIS A 110 3.54 14.47 -5.14
N ASN A 111 2.53 13.68 -4.87
CA ASN A 111 1.24 14.12 -4.35
C ASN A 111 1.21 14.17 -2.82
N ALA A 112 0.34 15.00 -2.31
CA ALA A 112 0.14 15.15 -0.87
C ALA A 112 -0.53 13.92 -0.25
N MET A 113 -0.35 13.77 1.05
CA MET A 113 -1.11 12.81 1.86
C MET A 113 -1.59 13.42 3.15
N GLU A 114 -2.69 12.90 3.68
CA GLU A 114 -3.19 13.18 5.02
C GLU A 114 -3.10 11.94 5.89
N ILE A 115 -2.79 12.12 7.18
CA ILE A 115 -2.67 11.01 8.14
C ILE A 115 -3.74 11.18 9.22
N LEU A 116 -4.60 10.19 9.35
CA LEU A 116 -5.73 10.19 10.27
C LEU A 116 -5.59 9.09 11.31
N PHE A 117 -5.77 9.44 12.58
CA PHE A 117 -5.76 8.49 13.69
C PHE A 117 -7.18 8.18 14.14
N THR A 118 -7.46 6.90 14.25
CA THR A 118 -8.64 6.39 14.95
C THR A 118 -8.20 5.27 15.89
N PRO A 119 -8.97 4.95 16.95
CA PRO A 119 -8.59 3.87 17.85
C PRO A 119 -8.28 2.57 17.09
N GLY A 120 -7.09 2.02 17.33
CA GLY A 120 -6.61 0.79 16.70
C GLY A 120 -6.23 0.92 15.22
N ARG A 121 -6.12 2.15 14.69
CA ARG A 121 -5.82 2.33 13.25
C ARG A 121 -5.19 3.68 12.94
N VAL A 122 -4.21 3.65 12.04
CA VAL A 122 -3.72 4.82 11.31
C VAL A 122 -4.18 4.68 9.86
N THR A 123 -4.78 5.73 9.32
CA THR A 123 -5.22 5.78 7.92
C THR A 123 -4.41 6.87 7.21
N MET A 124 -3.81 6.52 6.09
CA MET A 124 -3.13 7.45 5.20
C MET A 124 -4.00 7.62 3.96
N LEU A 125 -4.38 8.85 3.67
CA LEU A 125 -5.15 9.23 2.49
C LEU A 125 -4.21 9.99 1.55
N GLY A 126 -3.98 9.46 0.36
CA GLY A 126 -3.17 10.10 -0.67
C GLY A 126 -4.04 10.79 -1.72
N GLU A 127 -3.51 11.83 -2.32
CA GLU A 127 -4.16 12.59 -3.37
C GLU A 127 -4.06 11.93 -4.74
N SER A 128 -3.01 11.08 -4.94
CA SER A 128 -2.75 10.43 -6.23
C SER A 128 -3.78 9.35 -6.58
N ASP A 129 -3.96 9.13 -7.88
CA ASP A 129 -4.66 7.99 -8.48
C ASP A 129 -6.07 7.69 -7.93
N GLY A 130 -6.85 8.72 -7.65
CA GLY A 130 -8.22 8.58 -7.13
C GLY A 130 -8.28 8.48 -5.61
N ASN A 131 -7.52 9.31 -4.90
CA ASN A 131 -7.55 9.44 -3.44
C ASN A 131 -7.33 8.10 -2.74
N ARG A 132 -6.18 7.50 -2.97
CA ARG A 132 -5.83 6.18 -2.42
C ARG A 132 -5.78 6.18 -0.90
N LEU A 133 -6.23 5.08 -0.34
CA LEU A 133 -6.35 4.90 1.09
C LEU A 133 -5.53 3.68 1.52
N ARG A 134 -4.64 3.88 2.50
CA ARG A 134 -3.88 2.83 3.18
C ARG A 134 -4.29 2.76 4.64
N ARG A 135 -4.51 1.55 5.15
CA ARG A 135 -4.81 1.29 6.56
C ARG A 135 -3.67 0.55 7.21
N ILE A 136 -3.25 1.06 8.37
CA ILE A 136 -2.28 0.41 9.25
C ILE A 136 -3.01 0.06 10.54
N TYR A 137 -3.11 -1.22 10.85
CA TYR A 137 -3.80 -1.69 12.05
C TYR A 137 -2.87 -1.62 13.26
N THR A 138 -3.28 -0.88 14.31
CA THR A 138 -2.51 -0.68 15.54
C THR A 138 -3.20 -1.28 16.77
N ASP A 139 -4.13 -2.19 16.56
CA ASP A 139 -4.92 -2.87 17.60
C ASP A 139 -4.31 -4.19 18.09
N GLY A 140 -3.07 -4.48 17.69
CA GLY A 140 -2.34 -5.67 18.12
C GLY A 140 -2.69 -6.95 17.35
N ARG A 141 -3.50 -6.85 16.30
CA ARG A 141 -3.78 -8.03 15.45
C ARG A 141 -2.52 -8.49 14.71
N PRO A 142 -2.35 -9.80 14.47
CA PRO A 142 -1.31 -10.32 13.58
C PRO A 142 -1.69 -10.10 12.10
N HIS A 143 -0.73 -10.35 11.21
CA HIS A 143 -1.07 -10.57 9.80
C HIS A 143 -1.93 -11.83 9.65
N PRO A 144 -2.84 -11.87 8.65
CA PRO A 144 -3.44 -13.12 8.21
C PRO A 144 -2.36 -14.11 7.75
N ASP A 145 -2.61 -15.42 7.93
CA ASP A 145 -1.68 -16.46 7.47
C ASP A 145 -1.50 -16.44 5.93
N ASP A 146 -2.56 -16.08 5.21
CA ASP A 146 -2.58 -15.94 3.75
C ASP A 146 -3.30 -14.61 3.39
N PRO A 147 -2.57 -13.47 3.43
CA PRO A 147 -3.17 -12.17 3.13
C PRO A 147 -3.48 -12.03 1.64
N ASP A 148 -4.71 -11.62 1.31
CA ASP A 148 -5.10 -11.31 -0.07
C ASP A 148 -4.14 -10.27 -0.67
N PRO A 149 -3.53 -10.54 -1.85
CA PRO A 149 -2.62 -9.60 -2.47
C PRO A 149 -3.33 -8.32 -2.90
N THR A 150 -2.93 -7.19 -2.32
CA THR A 150 -3.45 -5.87 -2.66
C THR A 150 -2.31 -4.92 -3.06
N PHE A 151 -2.63 -3.77 -3.68
CA PHE A 151 -1.60 -2.79 -4.04
C PHE A 151 -0.90 -2.17 -2.83
N HIS A 152 -1.61 -1.98 -1.71
CA HIS A 152 -1.02 -1.43 -0.48
C HIS A 152 -0.61 -2.50 0.54
N GLY A 153 -0.90 -3.77 0.26
CA GLY A 153 -0.63 -4.88 1.17
C GLY A 153 -1.52 -4.85 2.42
N HIS A 154 -1.21 -5.73 3.35
CA HIS A 154 -1.75 -5.74 4.71
C HIS A 154 -0.71 -5.18 5.67
N SER A 155 -1.01 -4.04 6.31
CA SER A 155 -0.10 -3.35 7.22
C SER A 155 -0.58 -3.45 8.66
N ILE A 156 0.30 -3.89 9.56
CA ILE A 156 0.12 -3.80 11.01
C ILE A 156 1.18 -2.87 11.59
N GLY A 157 0.88 -2.22 12.71
CA GLY A 157 1.81 -1.30 13.34
C GLY A 157 1.72 -1.31 14.85
N HIS A 158 2.81 -0.87 15.49
CA HIS A 158 2.86 -0.61 16.92
C HIS A 158 3.72 0.63 17.19
N TRP A 159 3.46 1.25 18.33
CA TRP A 159 4.20 2.44 18.73
C TRP A 159 5.41 2.09 19.62
N GLU A 160 6.57 2.62 19.24
CA GLU A 160 7.79 2.62 20.05
C GLU A 160 8.10 4.08 20.44
N GLY A 161 7.60 4.52 21.59
CA GLY A 161 7.59 5.93 21.95
C GLY A 161 6.81 6.75 20.93
N ASP A 162 7.45 7.71 20.28
CA ASP A 162 6.85 8.59 19.27
C ASP A 162 7.04 8.07 17.83
N THR A 163 7.54 6.86 17.66
CA THR A 163 7.75 6.21 16.36
C THR A 163 6.71 5.12 16.11
N LEU A 164 6.00 5.21 15.01
CA LEU A 164 5.16 4.13 14.51
C LEU A 164 6.02 3.16 13.68
N VAL A 165 6.14 1.93 14.15
CA VAL A 165 6.78 0.84 13.40
C VAL A 165 5.70 0.07 12.67
N VAL A 166 5.84 -0.04 11.35
CA VAL A 166 4.86 -0.68 10.47
C VAL A 166 5.49 -1.88 9.77
N ASP A 167 4.78 -2.97 9.74
CA ASP A 167 5.11 -4.18 8.97
C ASP A 167 4.06 -4.39 7.89
N THR A 168 4.48 -4.52 6.64
CA THR A 168 3.59 -4.69 5.49
C THR A 168 3.97 -5.93 4.69
N VAL A 169 2.99 -6.81 4.47
CA VAL A 169 3.07 -8.01 3.65
C VAL A 169 1.90 -8.08 2.67
N GLY A 170 1.86 -9.07 1.79
CA GLY A 170 0.75 -9.27 0.87
C GLY A 170 0.62 -8.15 -0.18
N VAL A 171 1.72 -7.51 -0.56
CA VAL A 171 1.72 -6.57 -1.67
C VAL A 171 1.67 -7.34 -2.99
N ARG A 172 0.79 -6.93 -3.90
CA ARG A 172 0.64 -7.58 -5.21
C ARG A 172 1.96 -7.71 -5.94
N PRO A 173 2.23 -8.86 -6.61
CA PRO A 173 3.46 -9.07 -7.39
C PRO A 173 3.70 -8.03 -8.49
N GLN A 174 2.64 -7.42 -9.01
CA GLN A 174 2.68 -6.39 -10.06
C GLN A 174 3.06 -4.99 -9.52
N ALA A 175 3.00 -4.78 -8.20
CA ALA A 175 3.38 -3.51 -7.58
C ALA A 175 4.89 -3.27 -7.76
N PHE A 176 5.23 -2.06 -8.19
CA PHE A 176 6.61 -1.70 -8.46
C PHE A 176 7.39 -1.35 -7.20
N VAL A 177 8.69 -1.68 -7.19
CA VAL A 177 9.70 -0.95 -6.42
C VAL A 177 10.30 0.05 -7.40
N ALA A 178 9.90 1.31 -7.29
CA ALA A 178 10.29 2.36 -8.23
C ALA A 178 11.35 3.29 -7.63
N VAL A 179 12.18 3.86 -8.48
CA VAL A 179 13.20 4.88 -8.14
C VAL A 179 12.90 6.22 -8.82
N SER A 180 12.03 6.23 -9.81
CA SER A 180 11.37 7.39 -10.41
C SER A 180 10.00 6.97 -10.94
N GLU A 181 9.20 7.90 -11.45
CA GLU A 181 7.91 7.60 -12.10
C GLU A 181 8.06 6.79 -13.40
N ALA A 182 9.27 6.75 -13.96
CA ALA A 182 9.57 6.06 -15.22
C ALA A 182 10.51 4.85 -15.03
N ALA A 183 11.07 4.61 -13.83
CA ALA A 183 12.01 3.54 -13.61
C ALA A 183 11.74 2.76 -12.33
N GLY A 184 11.53 1.47 -12.49
CA GLY A 184 11.23 0.53 -11.41
C GLY A 184 10.98 -0.88 -11.92
N VAL A 185 10.82 -1.82 -10.98
CA VAL A 185 10.62 -3.23 -11.28
C VAL A 185 9.45 -3.76 -10.47
N PRO A 186 8.53 -4.55 -11.06
CA PRO A 186 7.53 -5.28 -10.29
C PRO A 186 8.21 -6.18 -9.25
N ASN A 187 7.68 -6.22 -8.03
CA ASN A 187 8.32 -6.98 -6.94
C ASN A 187 8.29 -8.51 -7.16
N ASN A 188 7.39 -9.01 -8.00
CA ASN A 188 7.20 -10.40 -8.35
C ASN A 188 6.82 -11.34 -7.18
N GLY A 189 6.40 -10.78 -6.05
CA GLY A 189 5.96 -11.50 -4.85
C GLY A 189 7.03 -11.62 -3.76
N ASP A 190 6.61 -12.09 -2.59
CA ASP A 190 7.44 -12.30 -1.38
C ASP A 190 8.09 -11.01 -0.85
N MET A 191 7.51 -9.85 -1.16
CA MET A 191 7.99 -8.58 -0.63
C MET A 191 7.45 -8.32 0.79
N ARG A 192 8.33 -7.83 1.65
CA ARG A 192 8.01 -7.30 2.98
C ARG A 192 8.61 -5.92 3.13
N ILE A 193 7.86 -5.02 3.75
CA ILE A 193 8.28 -3.64 3.98
C ILE A 193 8.16 -3.35 5.48
N ILE A 194 9.27 -2.92 6.09
CA ILE A 194 9.26 -2.37 7.44
C ILE A 194 9.44 -0.87 7.33
N GLU A 195 8.58 -0.11 7.99
CA GLU A 195 8.66 1.34 8.05
C GLU A 195 8.78 1.81 9.49
N ARG A 196 9.57 2.86 9.71
CA ARG A 196 9.64 3.59 10.96
C ARG A 196 9.27 5.03 10.68
N ILE A 197 8.10 5.44 11.14
CA ILE A 197 7.51 6.74 10.85
C ILE A 197 7.57 7.59 12.11
N HIS A 198 8.21 8.76 12.05
CA HIS A 198 8.37 9.65 13.19
C HIS A 198 8.52 11.11 12.76
N LEU A 199 8.21 12.03 13.67
CA LEU A 199 8.52 13.43 13.47
C LEU A 199 10.01 13.68 13.78
N ALA A 200 10.76 14.11 12.77
CA ALA A 200 12.13 14.60 12.96
C ALA A 200 12.12 16.05 13.46
N ASP A 201 11.08 16.81 13.15
CA ASP A 201 10.74 18.12 13.68
C ASP A 201 9.20 18.27 13.64
N LYS A 202 8.67 19.28 14.27
CA LYS A 202 7.23 19.54 14.40
C LYS A 202 6.47 19.52 13.04
N ASP A 203 7.14 19.89 11.95
CA ASP A 203 6.58 19.95 10.59
C ASP A 203 7.40 19.11 9.58
N VAL A 204 8.23 18.19 10.07
CA VAL A 204 9.05 17.28 9.26
C VAL A 204 8.80 15.84 9.68
N LEU A 205 8.22 15.05 8.80
CA LEU A 205 7.97 13.63 9.01
C LEU A 205 9.02 12.82 8.24
N HIS A 206 9.67 11.89 8.92
CA HIS A 206 10.54 10.89 8.31
C HIS A 206 9.83 9.55 8.23
N VAL A 207 10.02 8.89 7.11
CA VAL A 207 9.62 7.49 6.88
C VAL A 207 10.88 6.72 6.49
N ASP A 208 11.43 5.99 7.44
CA ASP A 208 12.56 5.10 7.19
C ASP A 208 12.01 3.75 6.73
N LEU A 209 12.38 3.34 5.52
CA LEU A 209 11.92 2.09 4.91
C LEU A 209 13.04 1.05 4.86
N GLU A 210 12.71 -0.18 5.18
CA GLU A 210 13.51 -1.36 4.87
C GLU A 210 12.68 -2.30 3.99
N ILE A 211 13.09 -2.49 2.73
CA ILE A 211 12.37 -3.26 1.73
C ILE A 211 13.13 -4.55 1.45
N THR A 212 12.49 -5.68 1.75
CA THR A 212 12.95 -7.01 1.38
C THR A 212 12.13 -7.51 0.20
N ALA A 213 12.75 -7.71 -0.95
CA ALA A 213 12.11 -8.19 -2.18
C ALA A 213 13.05 -9.20 -2.88
N PRO A 214 13.13 -10.45 -2.42
CA PRO A 214 14.19 -11.40 -2.80
C PRO A 214 14.18 -11.78 -4.29
N LYS A 215 13.06 -11.57 -4.97
CA LYS A 215 12.94 -11.85 -6.41
C LYS A 215 13.56 -10.77 -7.30
N ILE A 216 13.83 -9.58 -6.75
CA ILE A 216 14.37 -8.44 -7.51
C ILE A 216 15.58 -7.78 -6.84
N LEU A 217 15.76 -7.93 -5.54
CA LEU A 217 16.87 -7.39 -4.76
C LEU A 217 17.82 -8.49 -4.30
N THR A 218 19.12 -8.19 -4.23
CA THR A 218 20.17 -9.12 -3.72
C THR A 218 20.30 -9.09 -2.20
N LYS A 219 19.81 -8.02 -1.56
CA LYS A 219 19.75 -7.83 -0.09
C LYS A 219 18.66 -6.81 0.23
N PRO A 220 18.22 -6.69 1.50
CA PRO A 220 17.30 -5.63 1.91
C PRO A 220 17.82 -4.24 1.54
N TRP A 221 16.91 -3.38 1.06
CA TRP A 221 17.21 -1.99 0.72
C TRP A 221 16.68 -1.06 1.80
N LYS A 222 17.51 -0.13 2.27
CA LYS A 222 17.13 0.89 3.26
C LYS A 222 17.16 2.26 2.62
N THR A 223 16.10 3.02 2.89
CA THR A 223 15.97 4.40 2.41
C THR A 223 15.08 5.21 3.33
N THR A 224 15.25 6.52 3.32
CA THR A 224 14.42 7.45 4.10
C THR A 224 13.68 8.38 3.16
N ARG A 225 12.38 8.61 3.44
CA ARG A 225 11.56 9.61 2.78
C ARG A 225 11.22 10.71 3.77
N ILE A 226 11.25 11.95 3.29
CA ILE A 226 10.96 13.14 4.08
C ILE A 226 9.70 13.79 3.53
N PHE A 227 8.81 14.18 4.44
CA PHE A 227 7.58 14.91 4.12
C PHE A 227 7.52 16.18 4.95
N PHE A 228 7.03 17.26 4.34
CA PHE A 228 6.84 18.54 5.00
C PHE A 228 5.35 18.83 5.22
N ARG A 229 4.99 19.21 6.43
CA ARG A 229 3.62 19.57 6.76
C ARG A 229 3.23 20.91 6.15
N GLN A 230 2.11 20.93 5.46
CA GLN A 230 1.51 22.16 4.94
C GLN A 230 0.64 22.81 6.01
N ARG A 231 1.02 24.00 6.42
CA ARG A 231 0.28 24.80 7.42
C ARG A 231 -0.61 25.86 6.81
N ALA A 232 -0.43 26.18 5.52
CA ALA A 232 -1.26 27.17 4.86
C ALA A 232 -2.66 26.62 4.62
N ARG A 233 -3.70 27.30 5.14
CA ARG A 233 -5.10 26.86 5.10
C ARG A 233 -5.65 26.60 3.67
N LYS A 234 -5.00 27.13 2.64
CA LYS A 234 -5.38 26.90 1.24
C LYS A 234 -4.90 25.53 0.69
N PHE A 235 -4.04 24.83 1.41
CA PHE A 235 -3.59 23.49 1.03
C PHE A 235 -4.49 22.46 1.69
N ASP A 236 -5.12 21.68 0.85
CA ASP A 236 -5.97 20.56 1.24
C ASP A 236 -5.80 19.44 0.23
N ILE A 237 -6.23 18.23 0.57
CA ILE A 237 -6.27 17.10 -0.35
C ILE A 237 -7.35 17.41 -1.40
N VAL A 238 -6.98 17.38 -2.67
CA VAL A 238 -7.95 17.53 -3.76
C VAL A 238 -8.49 16.16 -4.19
N GLU A 239 -9.65 16.17 -4.81
CA GLU A 239 -10.23 14.96 -5.39
C GLU A 239 -9.38 14.54 -6.60
N GLY A 240 -8.80 13.35 -6.50
CA GLY A 240 -8.08 12.71 -7.59
C GLY A 240 -8.99 11.77 -8.36
N VAL A 241 -9.04 11.91 -9.68
CA VAL A 241 -9.81 11.02 -10.56
C VAL A 241 -8.90 10.45 -11.64
N CYS A 242 -8.86 9.14 -11.75
CA CYS A 242 -8.21 8.51 -12.89
C CYS A 242 -9.14 8.56 -14.10
N LEU A 243 -8.72 9.25 -15.16
CA LEU A 243 -9.53 9.49 -16.36
C LEU A 243 -9.11 8.63 -17.57
N GLU A 244 -8.21 7.67 -17.39
CA GLU A 244 -7.79 6.80 -18.49
C GLU A 244 -8.97 6.07 -19.13
N GLY A 245 -9.06 6.21 -20.45
CA GLY A 245 -10.14 5.62 -21.24
C GLY A 245 -11.46 6.38 -21.25
N TYR A 246 -11.59 7.49 -20.48
CA TYR A 246 -12.76 8.36 -20.52
C TYR A 246 -12.52 9.65 -21.30
N PHE A 247 -11.28 10.15 -21.28
CA PHE A 247 -10.88 11.37 -21.98
C PHE A 247 -9.56 11.16 -22.72
N ALA A 248 -9.42 11.79 -23.87
CA ALA A 248 -8.16 11.96 -24.56
C ALA A 248 -7.61 13.36 -24.27
N GLU A 249 -6.34 13.45 -23.91
CA GLU A 249 -5.63 14.72 -23.86
C GLU A 249 -5.33 15.18 -25.30
N ARG A 250 -5.67 16.41 -25.61
CA ARG A 250 -5.37 17.07 -26.88
C ARG A 250 -4.83 18.46 -26.62
N THR A 251 -4.09 19.01 -27.56
CA THR A 251 -3.65 20.40 -27.52
C THR A 251 -4.63 21.23 -28.33
N ASP A 252 -5.16 22.30 -27.77
CA ASP A 252 -5.99 23.24 -28.49
C ASP A 252 -5.16 24.16 -29.41
N LYS A 253 -5.83 25.02 -30.16
CA LYS A 253 -5.17 25.96 -31.09
C LYS A 253 -4.25 26.98 -30.41
N ASP A 254 -4.41 27.20 -29.12
CA ASP A 254 -3.63 28.14 -28.31
C ASP A 254 -2.51 27.46 -27.54
N GLY A 255 -2.32 26.11 -27.73
CA GLY A 255 -1.28 25.32 -27.11
C GLY A 255 -1.61 24.78 -25.71
N ASN A 256 -2.86 24.92 -25.25
CA ASN A 256 -3.27 24.40 -23.94
C ASN A 256 -3.69 22.94 -24.03
N ALA A 257 -3.41 22.18 -22.97
CA ALA A 257 -3.96 20.84 -22.83
C ALA A 257 -5.47 20.89 -22.58
N VAL A 258 -6.23 20.15 -23.39
CA VAL A 258 -7.67 19.99 -23.22
C VAL A 258 -8.04 18.51 -23.18
N PHE A 259 -8.95 18.15 -22.26
CA PHE A 259 -9.43 16.78 -22.14
C PHE A 259 -10.76 16.64 -22.92
N VAL A 260 -10.73 15.83 -23.95
CA VAL A 260 -11.89 15.58 -24.81
C VAL A 260 -12.48 14.22 -24.46
N PRO A 261 -13.81 14.11 -24.17
CA PRO A 261 -14.43 12.82 -23.91
C PRO A 261 -14.21 11.86 -25.07
N ILE A 262 -13.81 10.61 -24.76
CA ILE A 262 -13.71 9.55 -25.77
C ILE A 262 -15.11 8.94 -25.93
N PRO A 263 -15.75 9.06 -27.11
CA PRO A 263 -17.03 8.42 -27.35
C PRO A 263 -16.91 6.90 -27.12
N HIS A 264 -17.84 6.33 -26.37
CA HIS A 264 -17.94 4.88 -26.12
C HIS A 264 -16.90 4.25 -25.17
N ALA A 265 -16.27 5.01 -24.26
CA ALA A 265 -15.44 4.46 -23.20
C ALA A 265 -16.21 3.56 -22.20
N VAL A 266 -17.50 3.40 -22.35
CA VAL A 266 -18.34 2.51 -21.54
C VAL A 266 -18.31 1.11 -22.15
N GLY A 267 -17.55 0.18 -21.52
CA GLY A 267 -17.59 -1.23 -21.90
C GLY A 267 -16.32 -1.82 -22.51
N GLY A 268 -15.16 -1.22 -22.27
CA GLY A 268 -13.86 -1.91 -22.48
C GLY A 268 -13.33 -1.98 -23.93
N ASN A 269 -14.03 -1.49 -24.92
CA ASN A 269 -13.50 -1.36 -26.28
C ASN A 269 -13.04 0.09 -26.52
N ARG A 270 -11.73 0.32 -26.41
CA ARG A 270 -11.10 1.57 -26.84
C ARG A 270 -11.17 1.64 -28.35
N VAL A 271 -11.93 2.58 -28.90
CA VAL A 271 -11.83 2.96 -30.31
C VAL A 271 -10.69 3.96 -30.42
N PRO A 272 -9.63 3.71 -31.22
CA PRO A 272 -8.60 4.71 -31.47
C PRO A 272 -9.26 5.98 -32.03
N PRO A 273 -8.81 7.18 -31.66
CA PRO A 273 -9.27 8.41 -32.33
C PRO A 273 -8.87 8.35 -33.81
N GLU A 274 -9.80 8.72 -34.70
CA GLU A 274 -9.54 8.94 -36.13
C GLU A 274 -8.59 10.12 -36.36
#